data_212f7d0ae1c5da67bbeac630b8dcafd4
#
_entry.id   212f7d0ae1c5da67bbeac630b8dcafd4
#
_cell.length_a   1.000
_cell.length_b   1.000
_cell.length_c   1.000
_cell.angle_alpha   90.00
_cell.angle_beta   90.00
_cell.angle_gamma   90.00
#
_symmetry.space_group_name_H-M   'P 1'
#
loop_
_entity.id
_entity.type
_entity.pdbx_description
1 polymer ?
#
loop_
_entity_poly.entity_id
_entity_poly.type
_entity_poly.pdbx_seq_one_letter_code
_entity_poly.pdbx_strand_id
1 'polypeptide(L)'
;MKKYNQENYNRYKNDLKVNIKRIGKKEWKSYSRDELIIMFMPLVENLARKFSTSPQASGVMTITDMIEEGSVGLIKAVDKIIWNTIYEADNPEKRLKSFLAKRIKGAIRRAIDNNRGSMRIPEHKLNEIRKDFDND
;
A
#
# COMPACT_ATOMS: atom_id res chain seq x y z
N MET A 1 12.77 0.66 16.29
CA MET A 1 11.63 1.16 15.51
C MET A 1 11.86 2.62 15.14
N LYS A 2 11.76 2.92 13.87
CA LYS A 2 11.90 4.31 13.42
C LYS A 2 10.74 5.13 13.94
N LYS A 3 11.05 6.18 14.66
CA LYS A 3 10.02 7.14 15.06
C LYS A 3 9.56 7.92 13.83
N TYR A 4 8.26 8.14 13.74
CA TYR A 4 7.69 9.02 12.74
C TYR A 4 8.28 10.42 12.88
N ASN A 5 8.84 10.95 11.81
CA ASN A 5 9.43 12.28 11.78
C ASN A 5 8.64 13.15 10.82
N GLN A 6 7.97 14.18 11.38
CA GLN A 6 7.12 15.08 10.61
C GLN A 6 7.91 15.84 9.55
N GLU A 7 9.13 16.25 9.85
CA GLU A 7 9.96 16.97 8.90
C GLU A 7 10.33 16.11 7.69
N ASN A 8 10.73 14.85 7.94
CA ASN A 8 11.06 13.92 6.87
C ASN A 8 9.83 13.60 6.02
N TYR A 9 8.68 13.46 6.64
CA TYR A 9 7.42 13.22 5.94
C TYR A 9 7.05 14.42 5.06
N ASN A 10 7.16 15.64 5.58
CA ASN A 10 6.87 16.86 4.83
C ASN A 10 7.82 17.02 3.65
N ARG A 11 9.11 16.73 3.85
CA ARG A 11 10.10 16.76 2.77
C ARG A 11 9.75 15.74 1.68
N TYR A 12 9.43 14.53 2.06
CA TYR A 12 9.00 13.49 1.14
C TYR A 12 7.80 13.95 0.31
N LYS A 13 6.78 14.52 0.95
CA LYS A 13 5.60 15.02 0.26
C LYS A 13 5.91 16.13 -0.72
N ASN A 14 6.79 17.05 -0.33
CA ASN A 14 7.20 18.16 -1.19
C ASN A 14 7.99 17.65 -2.41
N ASP A 15 8.90 16.72 -2.19
CA ASP A 15 9.68 16.10 -3.27
C ASP A 15 8.75 15.35 -4.24
N LEU A 16 7.76 14.64 -3.72
CA LEU A 16 6.78 13.94 -4.53
C LEU A 16 5.99 14.90 -5.40
N LYS A 17 5.50 16.01 -4.83
CA LYS A 17 4.76 17.03 -5.57
C LYS A 17 5.60 17.64 -6.69
N VAL A 18 6.86 17.94 -6.41
CA VAL A 18 7.78 18.50 -7.40
C VAL A 18 7.99 17.50 -8.54
N ASN A 19 8.21 16.24 -8.22
CA ASN A 19 8.43 15.20 -9.23
C ASN A 19 7.18 14.97 -10.07
N ILE A 20 6.00 14.92 -9.47
CA ILE A 20 4.73 14.77 -10.20
C ILE A 20 4.55 15.93 -11.17
N LYS A 21 4.81 17.16 -10.73
CA LYS A 21 4.70 18.35 -11.54
C LYS A 21 5.68 18.32 -12.71
N ARG A 22 6.91 17.85 -12.48
CA ARG A 22 7.93 17.73 -13.52
C ARG A 22 7.54 16.72 -14.59
N ILE A 23 6.98 15.58 -14.18
CA ILE A 23 6.54 14.54 -15.12
C ILE A 23 5.42 15.07 -16.02
N GLY A 24 4.48 15.85 -15.46
CA GLY A 24 3.37 16.42 -16.19
C GLY A 24 2.35 15.39 -16.63
N LYS A 25 1.37 15.84 -17.38
CA LYS A 25 0.31 14.98 -17.92
C LYS A 25 0.70 14.44 -19.29
N LYS A 26 0.60 13.13 -19.43
CA LYS A 26 0.80 12.40 -20.69
C LYS A 26 -0.25 11.31 -20.79
N GLU A 27 -0.33 10.69 -21.96
CA GLU A 27 -1.09 9.46 -22.09
C GLU A 27 -0.50 8.37 -21.18
N TRP A 28 -1.34 7.59 -20.51
CA TRP A 28 -0.90 6.63 -19.50
C TRP A 28 0.17 5.65 -19.99
N LYS A 29 0.02 5.20 -21.22
CA LYS A 29 0.95 4.27 -21.84
C LYS A 29 2.34 4.89 -22.11
N SER A 30 2.41 6.22 -22.15
CA SER A 30 3.64 6.95 -22.40
C SER A 30 4.50 7.17 -21.15
N TYR A 31 3.94 6.91 -19.98
CA TYR A 31 4.71 7.00 -18.74
C TYR A 31 5.67 5.83 -18.64
N SER A 32 6.89 6.08 -18.17
CA SER A 32 7.79 5.02 -17.80
C SER A 32 7.29 4.33 -16.53
N ARG A 33 7.86 3.17 -16.22
CA ARG A 33 7.56 2.42 -15.01
C ARG A 33 7.73 3.30 -13.77
N ASP A 34 8.86 3.98 -13.66
CA ASP A 34 9.16 4.82 -12.50
C ASP A 34 8.23 6.02 -12.43
N GLU A 35 7.90 6.62 -13.57
CA GLU A 35 6.96 7.73 -13.63
C GLU A 35 5.57 7.33 -13.14
N LEU A 36 5.09 6.15 -13.55
CA LEU A 36 3.80 5.64 -13.08
C LEU A 36 3.79 5.43 -11.58
N ILE A 37 4.85 4.87 -11.03
CA ILE A 37 4.97 4.68 -9.59
C ILE A 37 4.87 6.03 -8.87
N ILE A 38 5.61 7.03 -9.33
CA ILE A 38 5.58 8.37 -8.75
C ILE A 38 4.18 8.98 -8.84
N MET A 39 3.56 8.87 -10.01
CA MET A 39 2.22 9.45 -10.26
C MET A 39 1.14 8.85 -9.36
N PHE A 40 1.28 7.60 -8.96
CA PHE A 40 0.29 6.91 -8.14
C PHE A 40 0.66 6.79 -6.66
N MET A 41 1.78 7.37 -6.23
CA MET A 41 2.11 7.43 -4.81
C MET A 41 1.06 8.14 -3.96
N PRO A 42 0.42 9.24 -4.43
CA PRO A 42 -0.68 9.84 -3.65
C PRO A 42 -1.84 8.89 -3.41
N LEU A 43 -2.12 7.98 -4.34
CA LEU A 43 -3.14 6.95 -4.14
C LEU A 43 -2.75 6.01 -2.99
N VAL A 44 -1.48 5.61 -2.93
CA VAL A 44 -0.97 4.78 -1.82
C VAL A 44 -1.19 5.48 -0.48
N GLU A 45 -0.82 6.76 -0.40
CA GLU A 45 -1.00 7.54 0.84
C GLU A 45 -2.46 7.62 1.25
N ASN A 46 -3.35 7.91 0.32
CA ASN A 46 -4.78 8.02 0.61
C ASN A 46 -5.35 6.69 1.12
N LEU A 47 -4.96 5.60 0.51
CA LEU A 47 -5.40 4.28 0.94
C LEU A 47 -4.81 3.89 2.30
N ALA A 48 -3.55 4.20 2.53
CA ALA A 48 -2.91 3.95 3.82
C ALA A 48 -3.61 4.73 4.94
N ARG A 49 -3.99 5.98 4.70
CA ARG A 49 -4.74 6.78 5.66
C ARG A 49 -6.09 6.15 6.01
N LYS A 50 -6.79 5.66 5.01
CA LYS A 50 -8.07 4.98 5.23
C LYS A 50 -7.90 3.74 6.10
N PHE A 51 -6.87 2.95 5.83
CA PHE A 51 -6.58 1.77 6.64
C PHE A 51 -6.13 2.12 8.05
N SER A 52 -5.39 3.21 8.23
CA SER A 52 -4.88 3.60 9.55
C SER A 52 -6.01 3.93 10.53
N THR A 53 -7.18 4.31 10.03
CA THR A 53 -8.35 4.60 10.87
C THR A 53 -9.22 3.37 11.09
N SER A 54 -8.91 2.23 10.46
CA SER A 54 -9.71 1.01 10.63
C SER A 54 -9.37 0.33 11.96
N PRO A 55 -10.37 -0.33 12.60
CA PRO A 55 -10.11 -1.07 13.83
C PRO A 55 -9.09 -2.20 13.66
N GLN A 56 -9.04 -2.83 12.48
CA GLN A 56 -8.13 -3.92 12.20
C GLN A 56 -6.66 -3.48 12.19
N ALA A 57 -6.40 -2.24 11.80
CA ALA A 57 -5.05 -1.70 11.69
C ALA A 57 -4.61 -0.92 12.92
N SER A 58 -5.55 -0.51 13.77
CA SER A 58 -5.26 0.32 14.93
C SER A 58 -4.28 -0.37 15.88
N GLY A 59 -3.15 0.29 16.14
CA GLY A 59 -2.12 -0.24 17.04
C GLY A 59 -1.26 -1.36 16.45
N VAL A 60 -1.53 -1.80 15.22
CA VAL A 60 -0.78 -2.90 14.58
C VAL A 60 0.38 -2.35 13.76
N MET A 61 0.10 -1.34 12.95
CA MET A 61 1.09 -0.72 12.07
C MET A 61 0.94 0.79 12.09
N THR A 62 2.05 1.49 11.88
CA THR A 62 2.00 2.93 11.67
C THR A 62 1.55 3.24 10.24
N ILE A 63 1.08 4.46 10.01
CA ILE A 63 0.72 4.90 8.66
C ILE A 63 1.93 4.83 7.72
N THR A 64 3.12 5.14 8.23
CA THR A 64 4.35 5.05 7.44
C THR A 64 4.62 3.63 6.98
N ASP A 65 4.44 2.65 7.87
CA ASP A 65 4.57 1.24 7.53
C ASP A 65 3.57 0.82 6.45
N MET A 66 2.33 1.31 6.55
CA MET A 66 1.30 1.03 5.56
C MET A 66 1.63 1.64 4.19
N ILE A 67 2.20 2.85 4.18
CA ILE A 67 2.65 3.49 2.94
C ILE A 67 3.77 2.67 2.31
N GLU A 68 4.73 2.20 3.10
CA GLU A 68 5.84 1.36 2.60
C GLU A 68 5.30 0.07 1.97
N GLU A 69 4.41 -0.61 2.65
CA GLU A 69 3.81 -1.86 2.14
C GLU A 69 2.92 -1.61 0.92
N GLY A 70 2.14 -0.53 0.96
CA GLY A 70 1.32 -0.13 -0.18
C GLY A 70 2.15 0.23 -1.40
N SER A 71 3.32 0.85 -1.18
CA SER A 71 4.27 1.18 -2.26
C SER A 71 4.81 -0.07 -2.94
N VAL A 72 5.14 -1.09 -2.17
CA VAL A 72 5.55 -2.39 -2.73
C VAL A 72 4.43 -2.98 -3.58
N GLY A 73 3.19 -2.91 -3.09
CA GLY A 73 2.01 -3.35 -3.84
C GLY A 73 1.84 -2.59 -5.15
N LEU A 74 2.03 -1.28 -5.12
CA LEU A 74 1.97 -0.43 -6.32
C LEU A 74 3.04 -0.82 -7.33
N ILE A 75 4.29 -0.99 -6.90
CA ILE A 75 5.39 -1.37 -7.78
C ILE A 75 5.09 -2.69 -8.49
N LYS A 76 4.65 -3.68 -7.75
CA LYS A 76 4.27 -4.98 -8.32
C LYS A 76 3.10 -4.87 -9.28
N ALA A 77 2.12 -4.02 -8.96
CA ALA A 77 0.95 -3.81 -9.80
C ALA A 77 1.31 -3.14 -11.13
N VAL A 78 2.19 -2.14 -11.10
CA VAL A 78 2.65 -1.46 -12.31
C VAL A 78 3.28 -2.45 -13.28
N ASP A 79 4.05 -3.39 -12.77
CA ASP A 79 4.70 -4.42 -13.59
C ASP A 79 3.68 -5.40 -14.22
N LYS A 80 2.45 -5.45 -13.71
CA LYS A 80 1.40 -6.37 -14.18
C LYS A 80 0.31 -5.69 -15.00
N ILE A 81 0.46 -4.42 -15.34
CA ILE A 81 -0.54 -3.71 -16.13
C ILE A 81 -0.62 -4.33 -17.53
N ILE A 82 -1.85 -4.67 -17.93
CA ILE A 82 -2.15 -5.10 -19.29
C ILE A 82 -2.88 -3.94 -19.96
N TRP A 83 -2.15 -3.16 -20.74
CA TRP A 83 -2.65 -1.92 -21.29
C TRP A 83 -3.89 -2.09 -22.17
N ASN A 84 -3.99 -3.19 -22.89
CA ASN A 84 -5.16 -3.44 -23.72
C ASN A 84 -6.42 -3.48 -22.89
N THR A 85 -6.41 -4.12 -21.71
CA THR A 85 -7.58 -4.17 -20.83
C THR A 85 -7.92 -2.80 -20.25
N ILE A 86 -6.92 -1.98 -20.01
CA ILE A 86 -7.11 -0.62 -19.50
C ILE A 86 -7.81 0.23 -20.56
N TYR A 87 -7.32 0.21 -21.81
CA TYR A 87 -7.86 1.05 -22.88
C TYR A 87 -9.18 0.54 -23.46
N GLU A 88 -9.55 -0.71 -23.23
CA GLU A 88 -10.85 -1.24 -23.59
C GLU A 88 -11.98 -0.71 -22.71
N ALA A 89 -11.66 -0.19 -21.54
CA ALA A 89 -12.67 0.34 -20.63
C ALA A 89 -13.20 1.69 -21.12
N ASP A 90 -14.44 1.99 -20.76
CA ASP A 90 -15.08 3.28 -21.10
C ASP A 90 -14.29 4.44 -20.52
N ASN A 91 -13.74 4.29 -19.34
CA ASN A 91 -12.89 5.29 -18.71
C ASN A 91 -11.56 4.64 -18.32
N PRO A 92 -10.54 4.72 -19.19
CA PRO A 92 -9.23 4.09 -18.93
C PRO A 92 -8.57 4.55 -17.65
N GLU A 93 -8.65 5.84 -17.32
CA GLU A 93 -8.07 6.37 -16.09
C GLU A 93 -8.68 5.73 -14.85
N LYS A 94 -9.99 5.63 -14.82
CA LYS A 94 -10.71 5.01 -13.72
C LYS A 94 -10.36 3.52 -13.60
N ARG A 95 -10.27 2.85 -14.74
CA ARG A 95 -9.89 1.43 -14.79
C ARG A 95 -8.49 1.21 -14.24
N LEU A 96 -7.55 2.04 -14.65
CA LEU A 96 -6.17 1.97 -14.18
C LEU A 96 -6.09 2.19 -12.67
N LYS A 97 -6.75 3.25 -12.18
CA LYS A 97 -6.79 3.54 -10.75
C LYS A 97 -7.40 2.41 -9.95
N SER A 98 -8.48 1.82 -10.44
CA SER A 98 -9.14 0.68 -9.77
C SER A 98 -8.23 -0.54 -9.72
N PHE A 99 -7.55 -0.83 -10.81
CA PHE A 99 -6.60 -1.94 -10.88
C PHE A 99 -5.47 -1.78 -9.85
N LEU A 100 -4.88 -0.60 -9.81
CA LEU A 100 -3.77 -0.30 -8.89
C LEU A 100 -4.26 -0.27 -7.44
N ALA A 101 -5.40 0.39 -7.18
CA ALA A 101 -5.96 0.50 -5.84
C ALA A 101 -6.24 -0.87 -5.22
N LYS A 102 -6.79 -1.78 -5.99
CA LYS A 102 -7.11 -3.13 -5.52
C LYS A 102 -5.85 -3.86 -5.03
N ARG A 103 -4.76 -3.73 -5.78
CA ARG A 103 -3.49 -4.39 -5.43
C ARG A 103 -2.79 -3.71 -4.27
N ILE A 104 -2.85 -2.38 -4.21
CA ILE A 104 -2.32 -1.61 -3.07
C ILE A 104 -3.06 -2.01 -1.78
N LYS A 105 -4.38 -2.02 -1.83
CA LYS A 105 -5.21 -2.42 -0.69
C LYS A 105 -4.89 -3.85 -0.23
N GLY A 106 -4.73 -4.75 -1.19
CA GLY A 106 -4.37 -6.14 -0.88
C GLY A 106 -3.03 -6.25 -0.18
N ALA A 107 -2.03 -5.48 -0.62
CA ALA A 107 -0.70 -5.46 0.00
C ALA A 107 -0.75 -4.93 1.44
N ILE A 108 -1.46 -3.83 1.65
CA ILE A 108 -1.62 -3.24 2.99
C ILE A 108 -2.35 -4.22 3.92
N ARG A 109 -3.43 -4.81 3.42
CA ARG A 109 -4.24 -5.75 4.20
C ARG A 109 -3.44 -6.98 4.61
N ARG A 110 -2.65 -7.55 3.70
CA ARG A 110 -1.77 -8.67 4.03
C ARG A 110 -0.71 -8.29 5.05
N ALA A 111 -0.15 -7.08 4.93
CA ALA A 111 0.83 -6.59 5.89
C ALA A 111 0.24 -6.42 7.29
N ILE A 112 -0.98 -5.88 7.38
CA ILE A 112 -1.70 -5.76 8.64
C ILE A 112 -1.92 -7.14 9.26
N ASP A 113 -2.40 -8.10 8.48
CA ASP A 113 -2.66 -9.45 8.95
C ASP A 113 -1.37 -10.14 9.41
N ASN A 114 -0.28 -9.99 8.66
CA ASN A 114 1.01 -10.56 9.03
C ASN A 114 1.58 -9.93 10.30
N ASN A 115 1.46 -8.62 10.46
CA ASN A 115 1.92 -7.94 11.66
C ASN A 115 1.07 -8.28 12.87
N ARG A 116 -0.23 -8.41 12.68
CA ARG A 116 -1.12 -8.89 13.73
C ARG A 116 -0.77 -10.32 14.14
N GLY A 117 -0.44 -11.18 13.18
CA GLY A 117 0.01 -12.53 13.44
C GLY A 117 1.34 -12.58 14.18
N SER A 118 2.23 -11.58 13.97
CA SER A 118 3.49 -11.46 14.72
C SER A 118 3.28 -10.96 16.14
N MET A 119 2.31 -10.07 16.34
CA MET A 119 2.00 -9.47 17.64
C MET A 119 1.00 -10.31 18.43
N ARG A 120 0.12 -10.99 17.73
CA ARG A 120 -0.89 -11.91 18.28
C ARG A 120 -0.69 -13.27 17.65
N ILE A 121 -0.42 -14.26 18.47
CA ILE A 121 -0.39 -15.64 18.00
C ILE A 121 -1.79 -15.99 17.49
N PRO A 122 -1.91 -16.54 16.27
CA PRO A 122 -3.21 -16.98 15.76
C PRO A 122 -3.93 -17.90 16.75
N GLU A 123 -5.25 -17.83 16.78
CA GLU A 123 -6.05 -18.54 17.77
C GLU A 123 -5.75 -20.04 17.83
N HIS A 124 -5.60 -20.68 16.68
CA HIS A 124 -5.26 -22.11 16.64
C HIS A 124 -3.89 -22.41 17.26
N LYS A 125 -2.92 -21.50 17.13
CA LYS A 125 -1.61 -21.62 17.76
C LYS A 125 -1.67 -21.39 19.27
N LEU A 126 -2.51 -20.47 19.72
CA LEU A 126 -2.77 -20.26 21.14
C LEU A 126 -3.34 -21.53 21.77
N ASN A 127 -4.26 -22.19 21.08
CA ASN A 127 -4.84 -23.43 21.56
C ASN A 127 -3.81 -24.55 21.66
N GLU A 128 -2.91 -24.66 20.69
CA GLU A 128 -1.80 -25.62 20.74
C GLU A 128 -0.88 -25.36 21.92
N ILE A 129 -0.51 -24.09 22.13
CA ILE A 129 0.35 -23.69 23.26
C ILE A 129 -0.34 -24.00 24.59
N ARG A 130 -1.64 -23.71 24.71
CA ARG A 130 -2.40 -24.03 25.92
C ARG A 130 -2.44 -25.52 26.20
N LYS A 131 -2.62 -26.33 25.16
CA LYS A 131 -2.61 -27.78 25.30
C LYS A 131 -1.26 -28.29 25.82
N ASP A 132 -0.16 -27.74 25.29
CA ASP A 132 1.18 -28.11 25.73
C ASP A 132 1.40 -27.76 27.20
N PHE A 133 0.93 -26.59 27.64
CA PHE A 133 1.00 -26.16 29.02
C PHE A 133 0.12 -27.03 29.93
N ASP A 134 -1.08 -27.39 29.48
CA ASP A 134 -2.01 -28.18 30.25
C ASP A 134 -1.56 -29.65 30.38
N ASN A 135 -0.76 -30.13 29.44
CA ASN A 135 -0.23 -31.50 29.43
C ASN A 135 1.05 -31.68 30.23
N ASP A 136 1.64 -30.58 30.70
CA ASP A 136 2.78 -30.62 31.58
C ASP A 136 2.29 -30.78 33.05
#